data_bfba83317c50347cd76494086a5ed1dc
#
_entry.id   bfba83317c50347cd76494086a5ed1dc
#
_cell.length_a   1.000
_cell.length_b   1.000
_cell.length_c   1.000
_cell.angle_alpha   90.00
_cell.angle_beta   90.00
_cell.angle_gamma   90.00
#
_symmetry.space_group_name_H-M   'P 1'
#
loop_
_entity.id
_entity.type
_entity.pdbx_description
1 polymer ?
#
loop_
_entity_poly.entity_id
_entity_poly.type
_entity_poly.pdbx_seq_one_letter_code
_entity_poly.pdbx_strand_id
1 'polypeptide(L)'
;MVEYKLPVIMENPDGTPRGKGGLQPDEACEFAKLLEGAGIDMIQVAQANHTGNMGDTIPPMGAMPYNWTLPVAERVKALVSVPVATVGRVVSVEAGEKILEDGAADIIAYGRSLMCDPDIALKAATGEPIRECLNCNKGCV
;
A
#
# COMPACT_ATOMS: atom_id res chain seq x y z
N MET A 1 2.01 7.75 19.24
CA MET A 1 2.34 7.00 18.01
C MET A 1 2.18 7.92 16.81
N VAL A 2 3.21 8.06 16.01
CA VAL A 2 3.21 8.89 14.79
C VAL A 2 3.43 7.97 13.59
N GLU A 3 2.42 7.87 12.73
CA GLU A 3 2.52 7.22 11.43
C GLU A 3 2.86 8.26 10.36
N TYR A 4 3.82 7.94 9.49
CA TYR A 4 4.12 8.77 8.33
C TYR A 4 3.72 8.05 7.04
N LYS A 5 2.81 8.67 6.28
CA LYS A 5 2.43 8.19 4.95
C LYS A 5 3.45 8.69 3.92
N LEU A 6 4.33 7.80 3.49
CA LEU A 6 5.43 8.08 2.57
C LEU A 6 4.90 8.12 1.13
N PRO A 7 4.86 9.31 0.48
CA PRO A 7 4.33 9.45 -0.87
C PRO A 7 5.39 9.10 -1.91
N VAL A 8 5.25 7.97 -2.57
CA VAL A 8 6.20 7.48 -3.59
C VAL A 8 5.58 7.53 -4.97
N ILE A 9 6.33 7.95 -5.98
CA ILE A 9 5.97 7.82 -7.38
C ILE A 9 6.28 6.38 -7.79
N MET A 10 5.22 5.56 -7.94
CA MET A 10 5.36 4.19 -8.43
C MET A 10 5.52 4.19 -9.96
N GLU A 11 5.87 3.05 -10.51
CA GLU A 11 5.97 2.86 -11.96
C GLU A 11 4.72 2.17 -12.52
N ASN A 12 4.35 2.57 -13.73
CA ASN A 12 3.39 1.83 -14.54
C ASN A 12 4.03 0.53 -15.05
N PRO A 13 3.25 -0.45 -15.54
CA PRO A 13 3.80 -1.68 -16.12
C PRO A 13 4.77 -1.49 -17.29
N ASP A 14 4.73 -0.33 -17.95
CA ASP A 14 5.63 0.05 -19.04
C ASP A 14 6.91 0.80 -18.55
N GLY A 15 7.10 0.92 -17.23
CA GLY A 15 8.24 1.59 -16.61
C GLY A 15 8.12 3.12 -16.54
N THR A 16 7.02 3.70 -17.00
CA THR A 16 6.82 5.16 -16.89
C THR A 16 6.37 5.55 -15.47
N PRO A 17 6.77 6.75 -14.98
CA PRO A 17 6.34 7.23 -13.68
C PRO A 17 4.82 7.37 -13.59
N ARG A 18 4.24 6.92 -12.48
CA ARG A 18 2.81 7.04 -12.20
C ARG A 18 2.53 8.23 -11.27
N GLY A 19 1.92 9.26 -11.80
CA GLY A 19 1.58 10.46 -11.03
C GLY A 19 2.73 11.46 -10.93
N LYS A 20 2.62 12.40 -10.02
CA LYS A 20 3.58 13.51 -9.79
C LYS A 20 3.64 13.88 -8.31
N GLY A 21 4.72 14.59 -7.94
CA GLY A 21 4.82 15.27 -6.65
C GLY A 21 5.06 14.36 -5.45
N GLY A 22 5.59 13.16 -5.68
CA GLY A 22 6.10 12.27 -4.66
C GLY A 22 7.60 12.07 -4.79
N LEU A 23 8.16 11.26 -3.92
CA LEU A 23 9.55 10.83 -3.95
C LEU A 23 9.75 9.72 -4.99
N GLN A 24 10.87 9.72 -5.67
CA GLN A 24 11.30 8.54 -6.41
C GLN A 24 11.60 7.40 -5.44
N PRO A 25 11.53 6.12 -5.85
CA PRO A 25 11.76 4.99 -4.95
C PRO A 25 13.08 5.05 -4.16
N ASP A 26 14.17 5.49 -4.79
CA ASP A 26 15.46 5.64 -4.11
C ASP A 26 15.46 6.78 -3.09
N GLU A 27 14.87 7.92 -3.44
CA GLU A 27 14.70 9.05 -2.52
C GLU A 27 13.80 8.68 -1.34
N ALA A 28 12.74 7.89 -1.57
CA ALA A 28 11.86 7.40 -0.52
C ALA A 28 12.59 6.50 0.48
N CYS A 29 13.50 5.65 -0.01
CA CYS A 29 14.34 4.80 0.83
C CYS A 29 15.28 5.63 1.73
N GLU A 30 15.93 6.66 1.19
CA GLU A 30 16.80 7.54 1.99
C GLU A 30 15.98 8.39 2.97
N PHE A 31 14.83 8.89 2.54
CA PHE A 31 13.96 9.67 3.41
C PHE A 31 13.36 8.85 4.55
N ALA A 32 13.06 7.56 4.34
CA ALA A 32 12.60 6.65 5.37
C ALA A 32 13.59 6.54 6.55
N LYS A 33 14.89 6.49 6.28
CA LYS A 33 15.94 6.48 7.32
C LYS A 33 15.95 7.79 8.12
N LEU A 34 15.75 8.92 7.45
CA LEU A 34 15.67 10.22 8.12
C LEU A 34 14.43 10.32 9.02
N LEU A 35 13.30 9.79 8.57
CA LEU A 35 12.07 9.73 9.34
C LEU A 35 12.23 8.86 10.60
N GLU A 36 12.84 7.70 10.48
CA GLU A 36 13.16 6.84 11.63
C GLU A 36 14.09 7.58 12.61
N GLY A 37 15.15 8.22 12.11
CA GLY A 37 16.05 9.03 12.93
C GLY A 37 15.37 10.23 13.61
N ALA A 38 14.27 10.73 13.05
CA ALA A 38 13.43 11.78 13.65
C ALA A 38 12.44 11.24 14.70
N GLY A 39 12.33 9.91 14.86
CA GLY A 39 11.54 9.27 15.92
C GLY A 39 10.10 9.02 15.55
N ILE A 40 9.79 8.75 14.28
CA ILE A 40 8.46 8.23 13.91
C ILE A 40 8.29 6.78 14.38
N ASP A 41 7.05 6.36 14.54
CA ASP A 41 6.73 5.02 15.04
C ASP A 41 6.38 4.03 13.92
N MET A 42 5.97 4.51 12.73
CA MET A 42 5.55 3.65 11.61
C MET A 42 5.61 4.40 10.27
N ILE A 43 5.91 3.68 9.19
CA ILE A 43 5.85 4.19 7.81
C ILE A 43 4.80 3.44 7.00
N GLN A 44 3.89 4.15 6.34
CA GLN A 44 3.01 3.59 5.32
C GLN A 44 3.50 4.00 3.93
N VAL A 45 3.93 3.04 3.13
CA VAL A 45 4.31 3.30 1.74
C VAL A 45 3.06 3.40 0.87
N ALA A 46 2.90 4.52 0.18
CA ALA A 46 1.71 4.79 -0.63
C ALA A 46 2.05 5.55 -1.92
N GLN A 47 1.19 5.40 -2.92
CA GLN A 47 1.27 6.19 -4.15
C GLN A 47 1.07 7.68 -3.88
N ALA A 48 1.98 8.49 -4.41
CA ALA A 48 1.80 9.94 -4.44
C ALA A 48 0.62 10.37 -5.33
N ASN A 49 -0.13 11.36 -4.89
CA ASN A 49 -1.27 11.90 -5.65
C ASN A 49 -1.28 13.43 -5.60
N HIS A 50 -0.44 14.06 -6.42
CA HIS A 50 -0.46 15.51 -6.62
C HIS A 50 -1.20 15.94 -7.89
N THR A 51 -1.62 15.00 -8.71
CA THR A 51 -2.35 15.30 -9.95
C THR A 51 -3.83 15.57 -9.72
N GLY A 52 -4.36 15.15 -8.56
CA GLY A 52 -5.81 15.12 -8.30
C GLY A 52 -6.54 14.01 -9.06
N ASN A 53 -5.85 13.23 -9.88
CA ASN A 53 -6.43 12.08 -10.58
C ASN A 53 -6.46 10.87 -9.65
N MET A 54 -7.65 10.50 -9.19
CA MET A 54 -7.83 9.34 -8.32
C MET A 54 -7.41 8.02 -8.98
N GLY A 55 -7.43 7.93 -10.29
CA GLY A 55 -6.95 6.76 -11.03
C GLY A 55 -5.45 6.48 -10.83
N ASP A 56 -4.65 7.48 -10.49
CA ASP A 56 -3.23 7.29 -10.19
C ASP A 56 -3.03 6.58 -8.84
N THR A 57 -3.87 6.88 -7.86
CA THR A 57 -3.79 6.33 -6.50
C THR A 57 -4.66 5.07 -6.33
N ILE A 58 -5.82 5.05 -6.97
CA ILE A 58 -6.81 3.98 -6.86
C ILE A 58 -7.07 3.40 -8.25
N PRO A 59 -6.12 2.62 -8.80
CA PRO A 59 -6.26 2.09 -10.15
C PRO A 59 -7.44 1.11 -10.24
N PRO A 60 -8.22 1.18 -11.35
CA PRO A 60 -9.28 0.22 -11.62
C PRO A 60 -8.74 -1.17 -11.95
N MET A 61 -9.64 -2.14 -12.04
CA MET A 61 -9.33 -3.49 -12.47
C MET A 61 -8.58 -3.48 -13.83
N GLY A 62 -7.48 -4.23 -13.90
CA GLY A 62 -6.66 -4.35 -15.11
C GLY A 62 -5.65 -3.22 -15.35
N ALA A 63 -5.75 -2.08 -14.65
CA ALA A 63 -4.83 -0.96 -14.86
C ALA A 63 -3.44 -1.15 -14.22
N MET A 64 -3.39 -1.84 -13.08
CA MET A 64 -2.16 -2.13 -12.35
C MET A 64 -2.19 -3.56 -11.80
N PRO A 65 -1.04 -4.21 -11.60
CA PRO A 65 -0.98 -5.52 -10.94
C PRO A 65 -1.49 -5.45 -9.49
N TYR A 66 -1.76 -6.59 -8.89
CA TYR A 66 -2.00 -6.69 -7.45
C TYR A 66 -0.72 -6.35 -6.69
N ASN A 67 -0.88 -5.77 -5.49
CA ASN A 67 0.24 -5.44 -4.59
C ASN A 67 1.32 -4.56 -5.23
N TRP A 68 0.93 -3.70 -6.14
CA TRP A 68 1.85 -2.90 -6.99
C TRP A 68 2.74 -1.92 -6.22
N THR A 69 2.42 -1.59 -4.96
CA THR A 69 3.26 -0.77 -4.09
C THR A 69 4.29 -1.59 -3.28
N LEU A 70 4.10 -2.92 -3.23
CA LEU A 70 4.88 -3.81 -2.39
C LEU A 70 6.39 -3.76 -2.66
N PRO A 71 6.88 -3.71 -3.91
CA PRO A 71 8.32 -3.68 -4.17
C PRO A 71 9.05 -2.51 -3.50
N VAL A 72 8.37 -1.36 -3.35
CA VAL A 72 8.95 -0.21 -2.65
C VAL A 72 8.84 -0.39 -1.13
N ALA A 73 7.74 -0.95 -0.63
CA ALA A 73 7.58 -1.25 0.79
C ALA A 73 8.66 -2.23 1.29
N GLU A 74 8.97 -3.28 0.53
CA GLU A 74 10.07 -4.22 0.82
C GLU A 74 11.42 -3.52 0.94
N ARG A 75 11.71 -2.63 -0.01
CA ARG A 75 12.97 -1.86 -0.01
C ARG A 75 13.08 -0.94 1.20
N VAL A 76 11.99 -0.26 1.56
CA VAL A 76 11.92 0.60 2.75
C VAL A 76 12.11 -0.25 4.00
N LYS A 77 11.37 -1.35 4.13
CA LYS A 77 11.45 -2.27 5.28
C LYS A 77 12.86 -2.83 5.49
N ALA A 78 13.59 -3.11 4.43
CA ALA A 78 14.98 -3.59 4.53
C ALA A 78 15.95 -2.55 5.11
N LEU A 79 15.56 -1.28 5.22
CA LEU A 79 16.43 -0.16 5.62
C LEU A 79 16.06 0.48 6.95
N VAL A 80 14.89 0.16 7.52
CA VAL A 80 14.39 0.72 8.78
C VAL A 80 13.98 -0.39 9.74
N SER A 81 13.93 -0.08 11.04
CA SER A 81 13.50 -0.98 12.10
C SER A 81 12.06 -0.72 12.55
N VAL A 82 11.51 0.45 12.23
CA VAL A 82 10.10 0.76 12.49
C VAL A 82 9.18 -0.05 11.58
N PRO A 83 7.96 -0.43 12.03
CA PRO A 83 7.02 -1.15 11.19
C PRO A 83 6.70 -0.44 9.87
N VAL A 84 6.64 -1.22 8.79
CA VAL A 84 6.31 -0.72 7.45
C VAL A 84 4.99 -1.32 6.98
N ALA A 85 4.05 -0.43 6.66
CA ALA A 85 2.76 -0.78 6.06
C ALA A 85 2.79 -0.63 4.54
N THR A 86 2.11 -1.55 3.84
CA THR A 86 1.84 -1.44 2.40
C THR A 86 0.36 -1.28 2.12
N VAL A 87 0.04 -0.51 1.07
CA VAL A 87 -1.32 -0.32 0.56
C VAL A 87 -1.30 -0.25 -0.96
N GLY A 88 -2.07 -1.07 -1.64
CA GLY A 88 -2.15 -1.01 -3.10
C GLY A 88 -2.67 -2.30 -3.72
N ARG A 89 -4.00 -2.44 -3.80
CA ARG A 89 -4.67 -3.62 -4.38
C ARG A 89 -4.32 -4.95 -3.71
N VAL A 90 -4.12 -4.95 -2.40
CA VAL A 90 -4.22 -6.17 -1.60
C VAL A 90 -5.71 -6.49 -1.51
N VAL A 91 -6.16 -7.54 -2.17
CA VAL A 91 -7.60 -7.76 -2.42
C VAL A 91 -8.21 -8.83 -1.53
N SER A 92 -7.40 -9.73 -0.98
CA SER A 92 -7.87 -10.75 -0.04
C SER A 92 -7.01 -10.82 1.20
N VAL A 93 -7.51 -11.46 2.23
CA VAL A 93 -6.78 -11.69 3.49
C VAL A 93 -5.61 -12.63 3.24
N GLU A 94 -5.80 -13.68 2.46
CA GLU A 94 -4.75 -14.66 2.13
C GLU A 94 -3.57 -13.99 1.41
N ALA A 95 -3.85 -13.04 0.50
CA ALA A 95 -2.80 -12.28 -0.16
C ALA A 95 -2.06 -11.37 0.84
N GLY A 96 -2.77 -10.81 1.81
CA GLY A 96 -2.17 -10.03 2.89
C GLY A 96 -1.31 -10.88 3.82
N GLU A 97 -1.82 -12.01 4.27
CA GLU A 97 -1.07 -12.97 5.12
C GLU A 97 0.23 -13.42 4.44
N LYS A 98 0.16 -13.75 3.16
CA LYS A 98 1.36 -14.14 2.42
C LYS A 98 2.42 -13.04 2.38
N ILE A 99 2.04 -11.77 2.23
CA ILE A 99 2.98 -10.64 2.27
C ILE A 99 3.66 -10.55 3.64
N LEU A 100 2.90 -10.77 4.72
CA LEU A 100 3.42 -10.76 6.09
C LEU A 100 4.35 -11.96 6.35
N GLU A 101 3.96 -13.16 5.93
CA GLU A 101 4.77 -14.39 6.03
C GLU A 101 6.09 -14.28 5.27
N ASP A 102 6.05 -13.70 4.06
CA ASP A 102 7.24 -13.46 3.24
C ASP A 102 8.16 -12.36 3.84
N GLY A 103 7.70 -11.66 4.88
CA GLY A 103 8.43 -10.57 5.51
C GLY A 103 8.54 -9.29 4.68
N ALA A 104 7.70 -9.15 3.66
CA ALA A 104 7.75 -8.03 2.71
C ALA A 104 7.15 -6.72 3.27
N ALA A 105 6.25 -6.83 4.25
CA ALA A 105 5.71 -5.73 5.04
C ALA A 105 5.37 -6.23 6.45
N ASP A 106 5.10 -5.30 7.38
CA ASP A 106 4.66 -5.63 8.75
C ASP A 106 3.16 -5.45 8.93
N ILE A 107 2.55 -4.59 8.10
CA ILE A 107 1.14 -4.22 8.20
C ILE A 107 0.55 -4.13 6.80
N ILE A 108 -0.67 -4.66 6.65
CA ILE A 108 -1.45 -4.55 5.41
C ILE A 108 -2.57 -3.53 5.59
N ALA A 109 -2.60 -2.52 4.72
CA ALA A 109 -3.69 -1.54 4.70
C ALA A 109 -4.70 -1.88 3.60
N TYR A 110 -5.93 -2.15 4.00
CA TYR A 110 -7.05 -2.40 3.11
C TYR A 110 -7.89 -1.14 2.93
N GLY A 111 -8.05 -0.67 1.69
CA GLY A 111 -8.93 0.44 1.34
C GLY A 111 -10.29 -0.06 0.87
N ARG A 112 -10.41 -0.30 -0.43
CA ARG A 112 -11.67 -0.72 -1.08
C ARG A 112 -12.22 -2.06 -0.56
N SER A 113 -11.36 -2.97 -0.11
CA SER A 113 -11.79 -4.22 0.53
C SER A 113 -12.58 -3.97 1.81
N LEU A 114 -12.15 -3.02 2.65
CA LEU A 114 -12.90 -2.59 3.85
C LEU A 114 -14.22 -1.88 3.51
N MET A 115 -14.28 -1.14 2.40
CA MET A 115 -15.55 -0.55 1.92
C MET A 115 -16.52 -1.62 1.42
N CYS A 116 -16.00 -2.69 0.84
CA CYS A 116 -16.78 -3.82 0.35
C CYS A 116 -17.29 -4.71 1.48
N ASP A 117 -16.43 -5.00 2.45
CA ASP A 117 -16.74 -5.77 3.66
C ASP A 117 -16.12 -5.10 4.90
N PRO A 118 -16.89 -4.28 5.63
CA PRO A 118 -16.38 -3.60 6.83
C PRO A 118 -15.90 -4.54 7.94
N ASP A 119 -16.42 -5.77 7.97
CA ASP A 119 -16.09 -6.78 8.97
C ASP A 119 -14.96 -7.72 8.53
N ILE A 120 -14.20 -7.37 7.49
CA ILE A 120 -13.16 -8.23 6.88
C ILE A 120 -12.18 -8.80 7.92
N ALA A 121 -11.75 -8.00 8.88
CA ALA A 121 -10.81 -8.45 9.91
C ALA A 121 -11.43 -9.45 10.88
N LEU A 122 -12.69 -9.20 11.31
CA LEU A 122 -13.43 -10.12 12.19
C LEU A 122 -13.70 -11.43 11.47
N LYS A 123 -14.18 -11.37 10.23
CA LYS A 123 -14.46 -12.55 9.42
C LYS A 123 -13.20 -13.38 9.13
N ALA A 124 -12.08 -12.71 8.87
CA ALA A 124 -10.79 -13.40 8.74
C ALA A 124 -10.44 -14.18 10.02
N ALA A 125 -10.63 -13.58 11.19
CA ALA A 125 -10.33 -14.22 12.46
C ALA A 125 -11.29 -15.36 12.83
N THR A 126 -12.54 -15.32 12.35
CA THR A 126 -13.59 -16.31 12.66
C THR A 126 -13.79 -17.36 11.56
N GLY A 127 -13.14 -17.21 10.40
CA GLY A 127 -13.32 -18.09 9.25
C GLY A 127 -14.66 -17.89 8.51
N GLU A 128 -15.32 -16.75 8.69
CA GLU A 128 -16.53 -16.41 7.99
C GLU A 128 -16.29 -15.95 6.56
N PRO A 129 -17.24 -16.17 5.62
CA PRO A 129 -17.10 -15.73 4.23
C PRO A 129 -16.94 -14.22 4.11
N ILE A 130 -15.90 -13.78 3.42
CA ILE A 130 -15.58 -12.38 3.15
C ILE A 130 -16.11 -11.99 1.77
N ARG A 131 -16.72 -10.80 1.69
CA ARG A 131 -17.11 -10.20 0.40
C ARG A 131 -15.90 -9.54 -0.26
N GLU A 132 -15.42 -10.13 -1.34
CA GLU A 132 -14.26 -9.64 -2.06
C GLU A 132 -14.55 -8.38 -2.89
N CYS A 133 -13.61 -7.43 -2.89
CA CYS A 133 -13.66 -6.23 -3.71
C CYS A 133 -13.30 -6.55 -5.16
N LEU A 134 -14.18 -6.20 -6.09
CA LEU A 134 -13.96 -6.40 -7.53
C LEU A 134 -12.97 -5.39 -8.16
N ASN A 135 -12.53 -4.39 -7.41
CA ASN A 135 -11.65 -3.30 -7.90
C ASN A 135 -12.21 -2.55 -9.12
N CYS A 136 -13.52 -2.48 -9.24
CA CYS A 136 -14.22 -1.88 -10.39
C CYS A 136 -14.23 -0.33 -10.34
N ASN A 137 -13.91 0.28 -9.22
CA ASN A 137 -14.03 1.74 -8.94
C ASN A 137 -15.42 2.31 -9.16
N LYS A 138 -16.45 1.47 -9.15
CA LYS A 138 -17.83 1.89 -9.39
C LYS A 138 -18.52 2.19 -8.06
N GLY A 139 -18.49 3.46 -7.64
CA GLY A 139 -19.13 3.92 -6.40
C GLY A 139 -18.22 4.09 -5.17
N CYS A 140 -16.91 3.88 -5.32
CA CYS A 140 -15.91 4.16 -4.27
C CYS A 140 -14.92 5.28 -4.67
N VAL A 141 -15.13 5.91 -5.82
CA VAL A 141 -14.43 7.08 -6.36
C VAL A 141 -15.46 8.00 -7.02
#